data_11c3fc5a69a5f441c6038fe485378d70
#
_entry.id   11c3fc5a69a5f441c6038fe485378d70
#
_cell.length_a   1.000
_cell.length_b   1.000
_cell.length_c   1.000
_cell.angle_alpha   90.00
_cell.angle_beta   90.00
_cell.angle_gamma   90.00
#
_symmetry.space_group_name_H-M   'P 1'
#
loop_
_entity.id
_entity.type
_entity.pdbx_description
1 polymer ?
#
loop_
_entity_poly.entity_id
_entity_poly.type
_entity_poly.pdbx_seq_one_letter_code
_entity_poly.pdbx_strand_id
1 'polypeptide(L)'
;MRDYKRKGLLLQQGDVCRFYTFVISGCLKLYAVDHNAIEHNLQFAVKNQWIADFNSFYEQSPSKLYIEAVEPCTVLQIEHDDLLHLYTHYPRFDRNFRIVIERKFIELQDRVLQNISYTAEERYQLFQKNYPDLVQRLPGTQIASYLGITSEFLSKIKRKIIGR
;
A
#
# COMPACT_ATOMS: atom_id res chain seq x y z
N MET A 1 -0.33 0.24 -20.11
CA MET A 1 -0.90 1.34 -19.31
C MET A 1 -2.40 1.13 -19.15
N ARG A 2 -2.94 1.30 -17.94
CA ARG A 2 -4.38 1.12 -17.63
C ARG A 2 -4.85 2.22 -16.69
N ASP A 3 -6.13 2.59 -16.83
CA ASP A 3 -6.79 3.58 -15.98
C ASP A 3 -7.84 2.89 -15.12
N TYR A 4 -7.89 3.27 -13.85
CA TYR A 4 -8.88 2.79 -12.88
C TYR A 4 -9.63 3.96 -12.28
N LYS A 5 -10.96 3.82 -12.21
CA LYS A 5 -11.80 4.77 -11.47
C LYS A 5 -11.65 4.52 -9.97
N ARG A 6 -12.02 5.51 -9.16
CA ARG A 6 -12.14 5.34 -7.71
C ARG A 6 -12.97 4.10 -7.37
N LYS A 7 -12.50 3.29 -6.42
CA LYS A 7 -13.03 1.98 -6.02
C LYS A 7 -12.89 0.88 -7.09
N GLY A 8 -12.14 1.14 -8.16
CA GLY A 8 -11.78 0.09 -9.11
C GLY A 8 -10.85 -0.93 -8.48
N LEU A 9 -11.20 -2.20 -8.55
CA LEU A 9 -10.38 -3.31 -8.04
C LEU A 9 -9.35 -3.72 -9.09
N LEU A 10 -8.09 -3.84 -8.68
CA LEU A 10 -6.99 -4.39 -9.46
C LEU A 10 -6.72 -5.86 -9.07
N LEU A 11 -7.01 -6.20 -7.81
CA LEU A 11 -6.92 -7.53 -7.24
C LEU A 11 -8.06 -7.72 -6.25
N GLN A 12 -8.68 -8.89 -6.28
CA GLN A 12 -9.71 -9.32 -5.36
C GLN A 12 -9.26 -10.58 -4.63
N GLN A 13 -9.65 -10.74 -3.38
CA GLN A 13 -9.43 -11.98 -2.62
C GLN A 13 -9.96 -13.18 -3.40
N GLY A 14 -9.15 -14.24 -3.49
CA GLY A 14 -9.44 -15.45 -4.26
C GLY A 14 -8.87 -15.44 -5.68
N ASP A 15 -8.59 -14.27 -6.25
CA ASP A 15 -7.91 -14.15 -7.55
C ASP A 15 -6.39 -14.29 -7.38
N VAL A 16 -5.69 -14.71 -8.43
CA VAL A 16 -4.23 -14.70 -8.48
C VAL A 16 -3.74 -13.29 -8.83
N CYS A 17 -2.79 -12.76 -8.06
CA CYS A 17 -2.14 -11.48 -8.35
C CYS A 17 -1.21 -11.63 -9.57
N ARG A 18 -1.74 -11.39 -10.76
CA ARG A 18 -1.00 -11.56 -12.02
C ARG A 18 -0.04 -10.44 -12.34
N PHE A 19 -0.24 -9.26 -11.72
CA PHE A 19 0.49 -8.05 -12.09
C PHE A 19 1.21 -7.43 -10.91
N TYR A 20 2.48 -7.05 -11.14
CA TYR A 20 3.12 -6.07 -10.32
C TYR A 20 2.82 -4.68 -10.91
N THR A 21 2.24 -3.81 -10.12
CA THR A 21 1.64 -2.56 -10.58
C THR A 21 2.46 -1.36 -10.14
N PHE A 22 2.84 -0.52 -11.10
CA PHE A 22 3.51 0.77 -10.87
C PHE A 22 2.52 1.92 -11.05
N VAL A 23 2.46 2.82 -10.08
CA VAL A 23 1.53 3.96 -10.08
C VAL A 23 2.15 5.15 -10.79
N ILE A 24 1.54 5.58 -11.91
CA ILE A 24 1.91 6.80 -12.64
C ILE A 24 1.24 8.02 -11.98
N SER A 25 -0.06 7.87 -11.65
CA SER A 25 -0.84 8.91 -10.97
C SER A 25 -1.93 8.28 -10.11
N GLY A 26 -2.38 8.99 -9.08
CA GLY A 26 -3.41 8.53 -8.16
C GLY A 26 -2.84 7.83 -6.93
N CYS A 27 -3.70 7.07 -6.25
CA CYS A 27 -3.38 6.33 -5.04
C CYS A 27 -4.09 4.97 -5.03
N LEU A 28 -3.33 3.90 -4.87
CA LEU A 28 -3.82 2.54 -4.64
C LEU A 28 -3.66 2.18 -3.16
N LYS A 29 -4.52 1.30 -2.66
CA LYS A 29 -4.37 0.63 -1.35
C LYS A 29 -4.30 -0.89 -1.52
N LEU A 30 -3.47 -1.53 -0.71
CA LEU A 30 -3.46 -2.98 -0.47
C LEU A 30 -4.05 -3.22 0.91
N TYR A 31 -5.05 -4.07 1.02
CA TYR A 31 -5.73 -4.32 2.28
C TYR A 31 -6.24 -5.76 2.41
N ALA A 32 -6.42 -6.19 3.65
CA ALA A 32 -7.15 -7.40 4.02
C ALA A 32 -8.52 -7.04 4.57
N VAL A 33 -9.46 -7.98 4.49
CA VAL A 33 -10.76 -7.89 5.16
C VAL A 33 -10.83 -9.02 6.18
N ASP A 34 -11.14 -8.69 7.43
CA ASP A 34 -11.28 -9.68 8.49
C ASP A 34 -12.68 -10.32 8.52
N HIS A 35 -12.88 -11.25 9.46
CA HIS A 35 -14.15 -11.96 9.64
C HIS A 35 -15.33 -11.07 10.07
N ASN A 36 -15.06 -9.85 10.52
CA ASN A 36 -16.07 -8.84 10.87
C ASN A 36 -16.31 -7.86 9.71
N ALA A 37 -15.80 -8.15 8.51
CA ALA A 37 -15.84 -7.29 7.33
C ALA A 37 -15.14 -5.92 7.52
N ILE A 38 -14.13 -5.85 8.41
CA ILE A 38 -13.32 -4.65 8.64
C ILE A 38 -12.12 -4.69 7.72
N GLU A 39 -11.88 -3.57 7.02
CA GLU A 39 -10.70 -3.38 6.18
C GLU A 39 -9.46 -3.03 7.01
N HIS A 40 -8.37 -3.73 6.79
CA HIS A 40 -7.06 -3.48 7.38
C HIS A 40 -6.07 -3.09 6.29
N ASN A 41 -5.75 -1.81 6.20
CA ASN A 41 -4.82 -1.29 5.18
C ASN A 41 -3.37 -1.68 5.49
N LEU A 42 -2.75 -2.38 4.54
CA LEU A 42 -1.37 -2.83 4.64
C LEU A 42 -0.40 -1.88 3.95
N GLN A 43 -0.82 -1.27 2.84
CA GLN A 43 0.04 -0.37 2.06
C GLN A 43 -0.81 0.64 1.30
N PHE A 44 -0.30 1.87 1.17
CA PHE A 44 -0.69 2.79 0.12
C PHE A 44 0.43 2.88 -0.91
N ALA A 45 0.07 2.99 -2.18
CA ALA A 45 1.00 3.26 -3.26
C ALA A 45 0.55 4.50 -4.03
N VAL A 46 1.42 5.48 -4.11
CA VAL A 46 1.23 6.74 -4.83
C VAL A 46 2.17 6.80 -6.03
N LYS A 47 2.17 7.92 -6.74
CA LYS A 47 3.05 8.15 -7.89
C LYS A 47 4.49 7.67 -7.63
N ASN A 48 5.06 6.96 -8.60
CA ASN A 48 6.39 6.36 -8.58
C ASN A 48 6.57 5.20 -7.57
N GLN A 49 5.49 4.62 -7.08
CA GLN A 49 5.54 3.46 -6.18
C GLN A 49 4.94 2.21 -6.82
N TRP A 50 5.41 1.08 -6.35
CA TRP A 50 4.97 -0.24 -6.76
C TRP A 50 4.05 -0.88 -5.72
N ILE A 51 3.10 -1.71 -6.17
CA ILE A 51 2.17 -2.46 -5.33
C ILE A 51 1.82 -3.81 -5.96
N ALA A 52 1.82 -4.84 -5.14
CA ALA A 52 1.33 -6.19 -5.44
C ALA A 52 1.06 -6.93 -4.12
N ASP A 53 0.28 -8.00 -4.17
CA ASP A 53 0.37 -9.06 -3.16
C ASP A 53 1.55 -9.96 -3.55
N PHE A 54 2.68 -9.80 -2.87
CA PHE A 54 3.91 -10.54 -3.18
C PHE A 54 3.74 -12.04 -3.09
N ASN A 55 3.03 -12.54 -2.06
CA ASN A 55 2.83 -13.96 -1.90
C ASN A 55 2.07 -14.54 -3.10
N SER A 56 0.93 -13.93 -3.43
CA SER A 56 0.12 -14.38 -4.57
C SER A 56 0.86 -14.19 -5.90
N PHE A 57 1.63 -13.10 -6.07
CA PHE A 57 2.33 -12.80 -7.31
C PHE A 57 3.48 -13.78 -7.60
N TYR A 58 4.29 -14.14 -6.60
CA TYR A 58 5.42 -15.05 -6.79
C TYR A 58 5.02 -16.52 -6.73
N GLU A 59 4.09 -16.89 -5.84
CA GLU A 59 3.61 -18.27 -5.70
C GLU A 59 2.52 -18.64 -6.72
N GLN A 60 2.04 -17.67 -7.50
CA GLN A 60 0.91 -17.83 -8.45
C GLN A 60 -0.30 -18.52 -7.80
N SER A 61 -0.57 -18.19 -6.56
CA SER A 61 -1.63 -18.75 -5.71
C SER A 61 -2.71 -17.70 -5.41
N PRO A 62 -3.94 -18.12 -5.05
CA PRO A 62 -5.03 -17.19 -4.72
C PRO A 62 -4.66 -16.22 -3.60
N SER A 63 -4.88 -14.93 -3.85
CA SER A 63 -4.62 -13.84 -2.90
C SER A 63 -5.61 -13.86 -1.73
N LYS A 64 -5.12 -13.47 -0.55
CA LYS A 64 -5.93 -13.15 0.64
C LYS A 64 -6.22 -11.65 0.75
N LEU A 65 -5.72 -10.85 -0.18
CA LEU A 65 -5.73 -9.40 -0.14
C LEU A 65 -6.52 -8.82 -1.31
N TYR A 66 -6.77 -7.53 -1.21
CA TYR A 66 -7.37 -6.70 -2.24
C TYR A 66 -6.42 -5.58 -2.63
N ILE A 67 -6.43 -5.18 -3.91
CA ILE A 67 -5.82 -3.92 -4.38
C ILE A 67 -6.92 -3.07 -5.00
N GLU A 68 -7.13 -1.88 -4.48
CA GLU A 68 -8.20 -0.97 -4.88
C GLU A 68 -7.68 0.45 -5.11
N ALA A 69 -8.26 1.11 -6.11
CA ALA A 69 -8.01 2.52 -6.38
C ALA A 69 -8.78 3.43 -5.39
N VAL A 70 -8.06 4.15 -4.54
CA VAL A 70 -8.64 5.10 -3.58
C VAL A 70 -9.20 6.35 -4.28
N GLU A 71 -8.59 6.71 -5.39
CA GLU A 71 -8.95 7.81 -6.30
C GLU A 71 -8.70 7.37 -7.74
N PRO A 72 -9.06 8.15 -8.78
CA PRO A 72 -8.71 7.80 -10.16
C PRO A 72 -7.19 7.60 -10.32
N CYS A 73 -6.79 6.46 -10.90
CA CYS A 73 -5.39 6.07 -11.03
C CYS A 73 -5.05 5.69 -12.46
N THR A 74 -3.85 6.09 -12.90
CA THR A 74 -3.18 5.56 -14.09
C THR A 74 -1.99 4.72 -13.67
N VAL A 75 -1.87 3.51 -14.22
CA VAL A 75 -0.85 2.55 -13.81
C VAL A 75 -0.17 1.89 -15.00
N LEU A 76 1.09 1.42 -14.78
CA LEU A 76 1.74 0.40 -15.60
C LEU A 76 1.68 -0.92 -14.86
N GLN A 77 1.51 -2.00 -15.59
CA GLN A 77 1.45 -3.36 -15.04
C GLN A 77 2.41 -4.26 -15.81
N ILE A 78 3.14 -5.09 -15.09
CA ILE A 78 4.00 -6.14 -15.62
C ILE A 78 3.54 -7.48 -15.10
N GLU A 79 3.49 -8.49 -15.96
CA GLU A 79 3.18 -9.86 -15.60
C GLU A 79 4.38 -10.54 -14.93
N HIS A 80 4.11 -11.63 -14.22
CA HIS A 80 5.14 -12.38 -13.49
C HIS A 80 6.28 -12.84 -14.40
N ASP A 81 5.97 -13.49 -15.52
CA ASP A 81 6.97 -14.05 -16.42
C ASP A 81 7.79 -12.97 -17.14
N ASP A 82 7.14 -11.86 -17.52
CA ASP A 82 7.81 -10.69 -18.09
C ASP A 82 8.79 -10.06 -17.10
N LEU A 83 8.40 -9.98 -15.81
CA LEU A 83 9.29 -9.48 -14.76
C LEU A 83 10.50 -10.38 -14.57
N LEU A 84 10.31 -11.72 -14.55
CA LEU A 84 11.41 -12.69 -14.47
C LEU A 84 12.32 -12.60 -15.69
N HIS A 85 11.75 -12.40 -16.89
CA HIS A 85 12.54 -12.16 -18.10
C HIS A 85 13.42 -10.91 -17.96
N LEU A 86 12.88 -9.81 -17.43
CA LEU A 86 13.65 -8.58 -17.19
C LEU A 86 14.80 -8.80 -16.19
N TYR A 87 14.57 -9.54 -15.10
CA TYR A 87 15.63 -9.86 -14.14
C TYR A 87 16.77 -10.65 -14.77
N THR A 88 16.43 -11.63 -15.61
CA THR A 88 17.41 -12.53 -16.20
C THR A 88 18.23 -11.85 -17.30
N HIS A 89 17.60 -11.04 -18.13
CA HIS A 89 18.22 -10.51 -19.35
C HIS A 89 18.74 -9.08 -19.22
N TYR A 90 18.34 -8.34 -18.17
CA TYR A 90 18.71 -6.94 -17.99
C TYR A 90 19.32 -6.66 -16.59
N PRO A 91 20.62 -6.92 -16.37
CA PRO A 91 21.26 -6.80 -15.05
C PRO A 91 21.11 -5.42 -14.39
N ARG A 92 21.02 -4.35 -15.20
CA ARG A 92 20.76 -2.99 -14.68
C ARG A 92 19.36 -2.85 -14.11
N PHE A 93 18.38 -3.50 -14.74
CA PHE A 93 16.99 -3.54 -14.24
C PHE A 93 16.94 -4.30 -12.94
N ASP A 94 17.48 -5.52 -12.89
CA ASP A 94 17.55 -6.36 -11.69
C ASP A 94 18.17 -5.60 -10.50
N ARG A 95 19.35 -5.01 -10.69
CA ARG A 95 20.03 -4.23 -9.66
C ARG A 95 19.17 -3.08 -9.13
N ASN A 96 18.55 -2.30 -10.00
CA ASN A 96 17.73 -1.16 -9.59
C ASN A 96 16.45 -1.61 -8.89
N PHE A 97 15.82 -2.67 -9.40
CA PHE A 97 14.60 -3.19 -8.83
C PHE A 97 14.83 -3.82 -7.45
N ARG A 98 15.97 -4.49 -7.24
CA ARG A 98 16.37 -4.99 -5.93
C ARG A 98 16.45 -3.87 -4.90
N ILE A 99 17.03 -2.71 -5.26
CA ILE A 99 17.07 -1.54 -4.36
C ILE A 99 15.65 -1.08 -3.98
N VAL A 100 14.70 -1.12 -4.92
CA VAL A 100 13.29 -0.79 -4.64
C VAL A 100 12.69 -1.77 -3.62
N ILE A 101 12.92 -3.08 -3.79
CA ILE A 101 12.42 -4.11 -2.89
C ILE A 101 13.08 -3.99 -1.49
N GLU A 102 14.40 -3.79 -1.41
CA GLU A 102 15.11 -3.61 -0.15
C GLU A 102 14.57 -2.41 0.64
N ARG A 103 14.30 -1.29 -0.04
CA ARG A 103 13.66 -0.12 0.59
C ARG A 103 12.26 -0.44 1.11
N LYS A 104 11.46 -1.18 0.36
CA LYS A 104 10.13 -1.62 0.81
C LYS A 104 10.20 -2.56 2.01
N PHE A 105 11.19 -3.41 2.06
CA PHE A 105 11.43 -4.27 3.22
C PHE A 105 11.79 -3.45 4.47
N ILE A 106 12.66 -2.44 4.34
CA ILE A 106 13.00 -1.52 5.43
C ILE A 106 11.75 -0.76 5.91
N GLU A 107 10.94 -0.20 4.99
CA GLU A 107 9.69 0.47 5.34
C GLU A 107 8.74 -0.45 6.12
N LEU A 108 8.67 -1.74 5.75
CA LEU A 108 7.86 -2.73 6.45
C LEU A 108 8.41 -3.04 7.84
N GLN A 109 9.74 -3.21 7.98
CA GLN A 109 10.38 -3.41 9.30
C GLN A 109 10.12 -2.22 10.23
N ASP A 110 10.29 -0.99 9.75
CA ASP A 110 10.02 0.22 10.51
C ASP A 110 8.56 0.28 10.95
N ARG A 111 7.63 -0.12 10.07
CA ARG A 111 6.21 -0.16 10.41
C ARG A 111 5.88 -1.21 11.46
N VAL A 112 6.49 -2.38 11.39
CA VAL A 112 6.35 -3.43 12.42
C VAL A 112 6.85 -2.89 13.76
N LEU A 113 8.03 -2.27 13.78
CA LEU A 113 8.59 -1.65 14.99
C LEU A 113 7.65 -0.57 15.56
N GLN A 114 7.12 0.31 14.72
CA GLN A 114 6.15 1.35 15.14
C GLN A 114 4.89 0.74 15.74
N ASN A 115 4.37 -0.33 15.18
CA ASN A 115 3.18 -1.01 15.70
C ASN A 115 3.40 -1.64 17.08
N ILE A 116 4.64 -2.08 17.38
CA ILE A 116 5.00 -2.72 18.64
C ILE A 116 5.36 -1.69 19.72
N SER A 117 6.07 -0.60 19.35
CA SER A 117 6.78 0.26 20.31
C SER A 117 6.22 1.68 20.42
N TYR A 118 5.42 2.16 19.45
CA TYR A 118 4.98 3.54 19.38
C TYR A 118 3.52 3.69 19.78
N THR A 119 3.19 4.80 20.41
CA THR A 119 1.81 5.20 20.66
C THR A 119 1.08 5.54 19.37
N ALA A 120 -0.24 5.51 19.38
CA ALA A 120 -1.05 5.89 18.21
C ALA A 120 -0.81 7.36 17.77
N GLU A 121 -0.54 8.26 18.70
CA GLU A 121 -0.22 9.66 18.43
C GLU A 121 1.11 9.77 17.66
N GLU A 122 2.16 9.08 18.10
CA GLU A 122 3.47 9.03 17.42
C GLU A 122 3.36 8.39 16.04
N ARG A 123 2.61 7.30 15.89
CA ARG A 123 2.37 6.67 14.57
C ARG A 123 1.66 7.62 13.61
N TYR A 124 0.69 8.40 14.10
CA TYR A 124 0.00 9.39 13.27
C TYR A 124 0.93 10.55 12.87
N GLN A 125 1.77 11.04 13.76
CA GLN A 125 2.76 12.09 13.47
C GLN A 125 3.78 11.61 12.41
N LEU A 126 4.25 10.38 12.52
CA LEU A 126 5.12 9.77 11.52
C LEU A 126 4.41 9.60 10.16
N PHE A 127 3.14 9.19 10.17
CA PHE A 127 2.35 9.12 8.95
C PHE A 127 2.23 10.50 8.27
N GLN A 128 1.96 11.56 9.03
CA GLN A 128 1.92 12.93 8.52
C GLN A 128 3.25 13.38 7.93
N LYS A 129 4.37 13.02 8.58
CA LYS A 129 5.72 13.35 8.12
C LYS A 129 6.09 12.61 6.84
N ASN A 130 5.77 11.31 6.76
CA ASN A 130 6.16 10.45 5.65
C ASN A 130 5.23 10.58 4.43
N TYR A 131 3.96 10.94 4.67
CA TYR A 131 2.92 10.99 3.65
C TYR A 131 2.06 12.27 3.76
N PRO A 132 2.67 13.47 3.69
CA PRO A 132 1.96 14.73 3.90
C PRO A 132 0.78 14.91 2.93
N ASP A 133 0.96 14.51 1.66
CA ASP A 133 -0.08 14.60 0.64
C ASP A 133 -1.25 13.64 0.90
N LEU A 134 -0.98 12.45 1.46
CA LEU A 134 -2.01 11.46 1.75
C LEU A 134 -2.92 11.88 2.89
N VAL A 135 -2.40 12.65 3.85
CA VAL A 135 -3.20 13.17 4.98
C VAL A 135 -4.38 14.03 4.49
N GLN A 136 -4.18 14.76 3.40
CA GLN A 136 -5.21 15.61 2.80
C GLN A 136 -6.12 14.84 1.82
N ARG A 137 -5.60 13.82 1.14
CA ARG A 137 -6.30 13.08 0.09
C ARG A 137 -7.10 11.89 0.60
N LEU A 138 -6.66 11.27 1.71
CA LEU A 138 -7.32 10.07 2.24
C LEU A 138 -8.42 10.41 3.24
N PRO A 139 -9.57 9.70 3.20
CA PRO A 139 -10.52 9.71 4.28
C PRO A 139 -9.88 9.28 5.62
N GLY A 140 -10.31 9.88 6.72
CA GLY A 140 -9.79 9.53 8.05
C GLY A 140 -9.94 8.05 8.41
N THR A 141 -10.99 7.39 7.92
CA THR A 141 -11.21 5.95 8.09
C THR A 141 -10.08 5.12 7.47
N GLN A 142 -9.56 5.50 6.30
CA GLN A 142 -8.46 4.80 5.63
C GLN A 142 -7.14 4.99 6.39
N ILE A 143 -6.89 6.20 6.91
CA ILE A 143 -5.72 6.49 7.75
C ILE A 143 -5.80 5.70 9.06
N ALA A 144 -6.96 5.70 9.72
CA ALA A 144 -7.18 4.95 10.96
C ALA A 144 -6.93 3.45 10.76
N SER A 145 -7.49 2.86 9.70
CA SER A 145 -7.26 1.47 9.31
C SER A 145 -5.76 1.17 9.10
N TYR A 146 -5.03 2.05 8.41
CA TYR A 146 -3.58 1.91 8.20
C TYR A 146 -2.78 1.95 9.50
N LEU A 147 -3.20 2.81 10.45
CA LEU A 147 -2.57 2.95 11.77
C LEU A 147 -3.01 1.87 12.77
N GLY A 148 -3.97 1.01 12.43
CA GLY A 148 -4.51 0.00 13.34
C GLY A 148 -5.29 0.58 14.54
N ILE A 149 -6.02 1.69 14.31
CA ILE A 149 -6.84 2.37 15.33
C ILE A 149 -8.25 2.66 14.80
N THR A 150 -9.17 3.03 15.69
CA THR A 150 -10.52 3.44 15.27
C THR A 150 -10.55 4.86 14.73
N SER A 151 -11.53 5.18 13.89
CA SER A 151 -11.73 6.53 13.33
C SER A 151 -11.99 7.57 14.42
N GLU A 152 -12.72 7.18 15.48
CA GLU A 152 -13.02 8.02 16.62
C GLU A 152 -11.74 8.36 17.40
N PHE A 153 -10.86 7.37 17.58
CA PHE A 153 -9.58 7.58 18.26
C PHE A 153 -8.66 8.47 17.44
N LEU A 154 -8.59 8.27 16.11
CA LEU A 154 -7.86 9.17 15.21
C LEU A 154 -8.38 10.61 15.31
N SER A 155 -9.70 10.79 15.37
CA SER A 155 -10.31 12.13 15.52
C SER A 155 -9.94 12.81 16.83
N LYS A 156 -9.80 12.04 17.92
CA LYS A 156 -9.31 12.56 19.21
C LYS A 156 -7.84 12.98 19.11
N ILE A 157 -6.98 12.17 18.47
CA ILE A 157 -5.57 12.49 18.24
C ILE A 157 -5.43 13.79 17.43
N LYS A 158 -6.17 13.92 16.33
CA LYS A 158 -6.15 15.13 15.49
C LYS A 158 -6.51 16.38 16.27
N ARG A 159 -7.59 16.34 17.06
CA ARG A 159 -8.00 17.49 17.92
C ARG A 159 -6.93 17.86 18.93
N LYS A 160 -6.30 16.89 19.59
CA LYS A 160 -5.23 17.10 20.57
C LYS A 160 -4.00 17.77 19.94
N ILE A 161 -3.64 17.41 18.71
CA ILE A 161 -2.48 17.99 18.00
C ILE A 161 -2.77 19.42 17.53
N ILE A 162 -3.99 19.71 17.06
CA ILE A 162 -4.40 21.05 16.59
C ILE A 162 -4.55 22.03 17.77
N GLY A 163 -4.93 21.55 18.94
CA GLY A 163 -5.11 22.37 20.15
C GLY A 163 -3.82 22.64 20.94
N ARG A 164 -2.68 22.17 20.44
CA ARG A 164 -1.33 22.48 20.97
C ARG A 164 -0.66 23.56 20.12
#